data_64275906811510df1b792d93efc8e6b5
#
_entry.id   64275906811510df1b792d93efc8e6b5
#
_cell.length_a   1.000
_cell.length_b   1.000
_cell.length_c   1.000
_cell.angle_alpha   90.00
_cell.angle_beta   90.00
_cell.angle_gamma   90.00
#
_symmetry.space_group_name_H-M   'P 1'
#
loop_
_entity.id
_entity.type
_entity.pdbx_description
1 polymer ?
#
loop_
_entity_poly.entity_id
_entity_poly.type
_entity_poly.pdbx_seq_one_letter_code
_entity_poly.pdbx_strand_id
1 'polypeptide(L)'
;MSVEELYWDSSYAIARRLIAAHPDVELSTVTLNMIYNWVIALPGFVDDPQLVNDDLLQAIYQEWYETRLDNELHANRPPDAG
;
A
#
# COMPACT_ATOMS: atom_id res chain seq x y z
N MET A 1 -13.33 -1.17 -19.12
CA MET A 1 -12.17 -1.02 -18.28
C MET A 1 -12.12 -2.08 -17.20
N SER A 2 -11.04 -2.82 -17.13
CA SER A 2 -10.95 -3.88 -16.15
C SER A 2 -10.28 -3.35 -14.87
N VAL A 3 -10.78 -3.79 -13.73
CA VAL A 3 -10.19 -3.49 -12.45
C VAL A 3 -9.05 -4.49 -12.23
N GLU A 4 -7.92 -4.00 -11.80
CA GLU A 4 -6.80 -4.87 -11.48
C GLU A 4 -7.18 -5.77 -10.32
N GLU A 5 -6.97 -7.08 -10.48
CA GLU A 5 -7.25 -8.04 -9.42
C GLU A 5 -6.08 -8.06 -8.44
N LEU A 6 -6.41 -7.93 -7.16
CA LEU A 6 -5.40 -7.86 -6.10
C LEU A 6 -5.44 -9.12 -5.26
N TYR A 7 -4.27 -9.66 -5.00
CA TYR A 7 -4.09 -10.84 -4.16
C TYR A 7 -3.14 -10.49 -3.03
N TRP A 8 -3.14 -11.29 -1.97
CA TRP A 8 -2.29 -10.99 -0.82
C TRP A 8 -0.81 -10.84 -1.17
N ASP A 9 -0.33 -11.58 -2.16
CA ASP A 9 1.07 -11.49 -2.55
C ASP A 9 1.36 -10.36 -3.54
N SER A 10 0.35 -9.59 -3.90
CA SER A 10 0.52 -8.41 -4.75
C SER A 10 0.85 -7.18 -3.90
N SER A 11 1.88 -7.28 -3.08
CA SER A 11 2.16 -6.26 -2.06
C SER A 11 2.37 -4.87 -2.65
N TYR A 12 3.09 -4.77 -3.75
CA TYR A 12 3.35 -3.47 -4.37
C TYR A 12 2.06 -2.84 -4.91
N ALA A 13 1.27 -3.63 -5.63
CA ALA A 13 0.02 -3.12 -6.20
C ALA A 13 -0.96 -2.73 -5.10
N ILE A 14 -1.04 -3.54 -4.04
CA ILE A 14 -1.89 -3.23 -2.89
C ILE A 14 -1.42 -1.94 -2.23
N ALA A 15 -0.12 -1.80 -2.02
CA ALA A 15 0.41 -0.60 -1.38
C ALA A 15 0.06 0.65 -2.17
N ARG A 16 0.16 0.60 -3.49
CA ARG A 16 -0.20 1.74 -4.32
C ARG A 16 -1.67 2.11 -4.18
N ARG A 17 -2.54 1.10 -4.08
CA ARG A 17 -3.96 1.36 -3.88
C ARG A 17 -4.24 1.97 -2.51
N LEU A 18 -3.51 1.50 -1.48
CA LEU A 18 -3.67 2.05 -0.14
C LEU A 18 -3.18 3.49 -0.07
N ILE A 19 -2.10 3.81 -0.77
CA ILE A 19 -1.62 5.20 -0.84
C ILE A 19 -2.69 6.10 -1.46
N ALA A 20 -3.31 5.64 -2.53
CA ALA A 20 -4.34 6.43 -3.19
C ALA A 20 -5.60 6.59 -2.32
N ALA A 21 -5.94 5.55 -1.55
CA ALA A 21 -7.14 5.59 -0.72
C ALA A 21 -6.91 6.34 0.60
N HIS A 22 -5.68 6.36 1.09
CA HIS A 22 -5.35 6.95 2.38
C HIS A 22 -4.13 7.87 2.25
N PRO A 23 -4.22 8.95 1.48
CA PRO A 23 -3.04 9.77 1.18
C PRO A 23 -2.49 10.53 2.38
N ASP A 24 -3.32 10.78 3.38
CA ASP A 24 -2.93 11.59 4.52
C ASP A 24 -2.62 10.76 5.77
N VAL A 25 -2.61 9.45 5.66
CA VAL A 25 -2.41 8.61 6.83
C VAL A 25 -0.95 8.67 7.29
N GLU A 26 -0.78 8.66 8.60
CA GLU A 26 0.54 8.67 9.22
C GLU A 26 1.00 7.22 9.40
N LEU A 27 2.00 6.79 8.61
CA LEU A 27 2.43 5.39 8.64
C LEU A 27 2.88 4.93 10.01
N SER A 28 3.45 5.85 10.81
CA SER A 28 3.90 5.48 12.15
C SER A 28 2.75 5.05 13.06
N THR A 29 1.52 5.39 12.71
CA THR A 29 0.35 5.00 13.50
C THR A 29 -0.41 3.83 12.89
N VAL A 30 0.01 3.33 11.73
CA VAL A 30 -0.69 2.26 11.04
C VAL A 30 -0.27 0.92 11.63
N THR A 31 -1.26 0.10 11.95
CA THR A 31 -1.02 -1.26 12.45
C THR A 31 -1.30 -2.28 11.36
N LEU A 32 -0.82 -3.50 11.55
CA LEU A 32 -1.08 -4.57 10.60
C LEU A 32 -2.59 -4.85 10.52
N ASN A 33 -3.28 -4.74 11.62
CA ASN A 33 -4.73 -4.95 11.62
C ASN A 33 -5.45 -3.90 10.78
N MET A 34 -4.99 -2.66 10.83
CA MET A 34 -5.54 -1.61 9.98
C MET A 34 -5.31 -1.92 8.51
N ILE A 35 -4.10 -2.37 8.16
CA ILE A 35 -3.80 -2.75 6.79
C ILE A 35 -4.72 -3.86 6.33
N TYR A 36 -4.90 -4.88 7.16
CA TYR A 36 -5.80 -5.99 6.84
C TYR A 36 -7.20 -5.48 6.49
N ASN A 37 -7.76 -4.65 7.35
CA ASN A 37 -9.12 -4.13 7.14
C ASN A 37 -9.22 -3.30 5.88
N TRP A 38 -8.21 -2.50 5.60
CA TRP A 38 -8.22 -1.64 4.41
C TRP A 38 -8.07 -2.45 3.14
N VAL A 39 -7.23 -3.50 3.17
CA VAL A 39 -6.99 -4.32 1.98
C VAL A 39 -8.25 -5.07 1.58
N ILE A 40 -8.92 -5.71 2.54
CA ILE A 40 -10.12 -6.48 2.19
C ILE A 40 -11.26 -5.58 1.71
N ALA A 41 -11.19 -4.29 2.01
CA ALA A 41 -12.18 -3.33 1.54
C ALA A 41 -11.84 -2.74 0.18
N LEU A 42 -10.65 -3.00 -0.36
CA LEU A 42 -10.26 -2.42 -1.64
C LEU A 42 -11.08 -3.01 -2.79
N PRO A 43 -11.54 -2.15 -3.71
CA PRO A 43 -12.11 -2.67 -4.96
C PRO A 43 -11.05 -3.46 -5.70
N GLY A 44 -11.42 -4.63 -6.17
CA GLY A 44 -10.49 -5.48 -6.89
C GLY A 44 -9.75 -6.49 -6.04
N PHE A 45 -9.85 -6.41 -4.72
CA PHE A 45 -9.27 -7.45 -3.87
C PHE A 45 -10.13 -8.71 -3.99
N VAL A 46 -9.53 -9.77 -4.54
CA VAL A 46 -10.26 -10.99 -4.87
C VAL A 46 -9.74 -12.21 -4.14
N ASP A 47 -8.73 -12.04 -3.29
CA ASP A 47 -8.17 -13.17 -2.56
C ASP A 47 -9.00 -13.49 -1.32
N ASP A 48 -8.73 -14.64 -0.72
CA ASP A 48 -9.40 -15.07 0.50
C ASP A 48 -8.82 -14.29 1.69
N PRO A 49 -9.65 -13.54 2.42
CA PRO A 49 -9.13 -12.81 3.59
C PRO A 49 -8.46 -13.71 4.63
N GLN A 50 -8.83 -14.97 4.70
CA GLN A 50 -8.28 -15.88 5.70
C GLN A 50 -6.89 -16.39 5.35
N LEU A 51 -6.42 -16.17 4.13
CA LEU A 51 -5.10 -16.61 3.71
C LEU A 51 -3.99 -15.64 4.13
N VAL A 52 -4.34 -14.58 4.82
CA VAL A 52 -3.37 -13.58 5.25
C VAL A 52 -2.48 -14.12 6.37
N ASN A 53 -1.27 -13.60 6.43
CA ASN A 53 -0.36 -13.79 7.56
C ASN A 53 0.42 -12.50 7.79
N ASP A 54 1.14 -12.45 8.91
CA ASP A 54 1.86 -11.23 9.27
C ASP A 54 2.92 -10.86 8.23
N ASP A 55 3.57 -11.85 7.63
CA ASP A 55 4.60 -11.58 6.63
C ASP A 55 4.01 -10.87 5.42
N LEU A 56 2.82 -11.26 5.00
CA LEU A 56 2.15 -10.60 3.88
C LEU A 56 1.78 -9.16 4.23
N LEU A 57 1.26 -8.96 5.43
CA LEU A 57 0.90 -7.61 5.87
C LEU A 57 2.12 -6.72 6.02
N GLN A 58 3.22 -7.28 6.54
CA GLN A 58 4.45 -6.51 6.67
C GLN A 58 5.05 -6.17 5.32
N ALA A 59 4.93 -7.06 4.35
CA ALA A 59 5.40 -6.77 2.99
C ALA A 59 4.62 -5.59 2.40
N ILE A 60 3.32 -5.54 2.62
CA ILE A 60 2.51 -4.43 2.16
C ILE A 60 2.92 -3.13 2.85
N TYR A 61 3.13 -3.18 4.16
CA TYR A 61 3.57 -2.02 4.92
C TYR A 61 4.93 -1.52 4.39
N GLN A 62 5.85 -2.45 4.14
CA GLN A 62 7.17 -2.11 3.64
C GLN A 62 7.09 -1.42 2.29
N GLU A 63 6.28 -1.96 1.37
CA GLU A 63 6.11 -1.34 0.06
C GLU A 63 5.46 0.03 0.16
N TRP A 64 4.50 0.17 1.06
CA TRP A 64 3.85 1.45 1.29
C TRP A 64 4.86 2.49 1.77
N TYR A 65 5.67 2.10 2.76
CA TYR A 65 6.69 2.98 3.32
C TYR A 65 7.68 3.40 2.24
N GLU A 66 8.20 2.44 1.48
CA GLU A 66 9.20 2.72 0.46
C GLU A 66 8.65 3.58 -0.67
N THR A 67 7.45 3.29 -1.11
CA THR A 67 6.83 4.07 -2.18
C THR A 67 6.57 5.49 -1.72
N ARG A 68 6.11 5.65 -0.49
CA ARG A 68 5.82 6.96 0.05
C ARG A 68 7.09 7.78 0.23
N LEU A 69 8.15 7.13 0.71
CA LEU A 69 9.44 7.80 0.85
C LEU A 69 9.98 8.24 -0.50
N ASP A 70 9.86 7.39 -1.51
CA ASP A 70 10.29 7.73 -2.86
C ASP A 70 9.51 8.93 -3.39
N ASN A 71 8.20 8.95 -3.18
CA ASN A 71 7.37 10.07 -3.60
C ASN A 71 7.78 11.37 -2.90
N GLU A 72 8.10 11.29 -1.62
CA GLU A 72 8.54 12.46 -0.87
C GLU A 72 9.88 12.99 -1.39
N LEU A 73 10.80 12.08 -1.68
CA LEU A 73 12.09 12.48 -2.23
C LEU A 73 11.93 13.16 -3.57
N HIS A 74 11.03 12.66 -4.40
CA HIS A 74 10.76 13.30 -5.70
C HIS A 74 10.11 14.66 -5.52
N ALA A 75 9.19 14.78 -4.58
CA ALA A 75 8.49 16.03 -4.34
C ALA A 75 9.42 17.11 -3.81
N ASN A 76 10.45 16.72 -3.07
CA ASN A 76 11.40 17.67 -2.48
C ASN A 76 12.61 17.95 -3.37
N ARG A 77 12.63 17.40 -4.55
CA ARG A 77 13.74 17.56 -5.46
C ARG A 77 13.72 18.98 -6.04
N PRO A 78 14.88 19.66 -6.12
CA PRO A 78 14.93 20.98 -6.76
C PRO A 78 14.50 20.89 -8.22
N PRO A 79 13.78 21.92 -8.72
CA PRO A 79 13.24 21.84 -10.09
C PRO A 79 14.30 21.77 -11.17
N ASP A 80 15.47 22.29 -10.92
CA ASP A 80 16.53 22.27 -11.91
C ASP A 80 17.67 21.36 -11.49
N ALA A 81 17.34 20.27 -10.91
CA ALA A 81 18.32 19.33 -10.35
C ALA A 81 19.33 18.84 -11.36
N GLY A 82 19.22 19.24 -12.57
CA GLY A 82 20.20 18.89 -13.60
C GLY A 82 21.31 19.87 -13.69
#